data_3abe289309a0e366949267471ffac78f
#
_entry.id   3abe289309a0e366949267471ffac78f
#
_cell.length_a   1.000
_cell.length_b   1.000
_cell.length_c   1.000
_cell.angle_alpha   90.00
_cell.angle_beta   90.00
_cell.angle_gamma   90.00
#
_symmetry.space_group_name_H-M   'P 1'
#
loop_
_entity.id
_entity.type
_entity.pdbx_description
1 polymer ?
#
loop_
_entity_poly.entity_id
_entity_poly.type
_entity_poly.pdbx_seq_one_letter_code
_entity_poly.pdbx_strand_id
1 'polypeptide(L)'
;MDGINTNHVYDLVQAKNCTQAKLWYDRAGPRNWQENPAGWKVLEGMIAACFAVGGWEGEWQKAIAAYAEVRNQPSGDCKYMAARRTLKELTEFRSAHPKGRIRVRPAAGGTQACPSDITDVSTRQAAHGAIVWVKGTWPSEVRVYVGGVEARKVHNEYTTDTPCCYLARVTFEVPPDVPTGARRIVLKAGAVELDAGELDITG
;
A
#
# COMPACT_ATOMS: atom_id res chain seq x y z
N MET A 1 7.35 8.37 21.54
CA MET A 1 7.79 7.05 20.97
C MET A 1 6.71 6.67 19.98
N ASP A 2 7.05 6.73 18.71
CA ASP A 2 6.10 6.28 17.68
C ASP A 2 5.80 4.82 17.91
N GLY A 3 4.52 4.49 18.11
CA GLY A 3 4.08 3.14 18.43
C GLY A 3 4.45 2.16 17.31
N ILE A 4 4.90 0.98 17.68
CA ILE A 4 5.12 -0.10 16.72
C ILE A 4 3.76 -0.45 16.12
N ASN A 5 3.63 -0.35 14.80
CA ASN A 5 2.41 -0.69 14.08
C ASN A 5 2.65 -1.84 13.08
N THR A 6 1.56 -2.39 12.57
CA THR A 6 1.59 -3.50 11.60
C THR A 6 2.37 -3.17 10.33
N ASN A 7 2.36 -1.93 9.88
CA ASN A 7 3.04 -1.51 8.66
C ASN A 7 4.57 -1.64 8.76
N HIS A 8 5.15 -1.28 9.92
CA HIS A 8 6.59 -1.44 10.14
C HIS A 8 7.02 -2.91 10.09
N VAL A 9 6.25 -3.78 10.75
CA VAL A 9 6.54 -5.21 10.76
C VAL A 9 6.37 -5.81 9.37
N TYR A 10 5.33 -5.41 8.63
CA TYR A 10 5.12 -5.82 7.25
C TYR A 10 6.32 -5.48 6.36
N ASP A 11 6.81 -4.24 6.43
CA ASP A 11 7.93 -3.76 5.60
C ASP A 11 9.21 -4.56 5.89
N LEU A 12 9.46 -4.93 7.17
CA LEU A 12 10.58 -5.79 7.55
C LEU A 12 10.46 -7.20 6.96
N VAL A 13 9.26 -7.79 6.96
CA VAL A 13 9.03 -9.10 6.35
C VAL A 13 9.25 -9.03 4.84
N GLN A 14 8.75 -7.99 4.18
CA GLN A 14 8.98 -7.76 2.74
C GLN A 14 10.47 -7.63 2.41
N ALA A 15 11.23 -6.97 3.27
CA ALA A 15 12.69 -6.87 3.15
C ALA A 15 13.43 -8.18 3.51
N LYS A 16 12.69 -9.27 3.80
CA LYS A 16 13.24 -10.57 4.28
C LYS A 16 14.07 -10.45 5.57
N ASN A 17 13.83 -9.41 6.35
CA ASN A 17 14.46 -9.24 7.66
C ASN A 17 13.61 -9.90 8.75
N CYS A 18 13.50 -11.25 8.68
CA CYS A 18 12.64 -12.07 9.53
C CYS A 18 12.94 -11.86 11.02
N THR A 19 14.22 -11.78 11.38
CA THR A 19 14.65 -11.60 12.78
C THR A 19 14.21 -10.25 13.32
N GLN A 20 14.41 -9.17 12.58
CA GLN A 20 13.99 -7.84 13.02
C GLN A 20 12.46 -7.72 13.06
N ALA A 21 11.76 -8.31 12.08
CA ALA A 21 10.31 -8.38 12.06
C ALA A 21 9.77 -9.08 13.32
N LYS A 22 10.35 -10.21 13.70
CA LYS A 22 9.99 -10.94 14.92
C LYS A 22 10.24 -10.11 16.18
N LEU A 23 11.40 -9.45 16.26
CA LEU A 23 11.73 -8.58 17.39
C LEU A 23 10.72 -7.44 17.57
N TRP A 24 10.31 -6.81 16.48
CA TRP A 24 9.33 -5.72 16.51
C TRP A 24 7.93 -6.23 16.83
N TYR A 25 7.55 -7.38 16.27
CA TYR A 25 6.29 -8.06 16.61
C TYR A 25 6.19 -8.33 18.12
N ASP A 26 7.25 -8.91 18.72
CA ASP A 26 7.27 -9.21 20.14
C ASP A 26 7.23 -7.95 21.01
N ARG A 27 7.93 -6.89 20.60
CA ARG A 27 7.93 -5.59 21.29
C ARG A 27 6.58 -4.88 21.23
N ALA A 28 5.80 -5.08 20.17
CA ALA A 28 4.45 -4.53 20.07
C ALA A 28 3.58 -5.04 21.22
N GLY A 29 3.67 -6.31 21.53
CA GLY A 29 3.06 -6.93 22.70
C GLY A 29 1.54 -7.08 22.62
N PRO A 30 0.93 -7.73 23.63
CA PRO A 30 -0.47 -8.13 23.62
C PRO A 30 -1.46 -6.96 23.46
N ARG A 31 -1.13 -5.78 23.97
CA ARG A 31 -2.03 -4.62 23.87
C ARG A 31 -2.25 -4.22 22.41
N ASN A 32 -1.18 -4.06 21.64
CA ASN A 32 -1.28 -3.72 20.22
C ASN A 32 -1.95 -4.84 19.41
N TRP A 33 -1.71 -6.10 19.78
CA TRP A 33 -2.37 -7.22 19.10
C TRP A 33 -3.88 -7.22 19.30
N GLN A 34 -4.38 -6.75 20.44
CA GLN A 34 -5.82 -6.61 20.69
C GLN A 34 -6.48 -5.48 19.89
N GLU A 35 -5.73 -4.42 19.57
CA GLU A 35 -6.24 -3.29 18.77
C GLU A 35 -6.48 -3.69 17.30
N ASN A 36 -5.66 -4.59 16.75
CA ASN A 36 -5.81 -5.10 15.38
C ASN A 36 -5.46 -6.60 15.31
N PRO A 37 -6.29 -7.48 15.87
CA PRO A 37 -5.95 -8.90 16.02
C PRO A 37 -5.73 -9.61 14.68
N ALA A 38 -6.53 -9.29 13.66
CA ALA A 38 -6.39 -9.89 12.33
C ALA A 38 -5.08 -9.46 11.65
N GLY A 39 -4.74 -8.17 11.73
CA GLY A 39 -3.48 -7.64 11.16
C GLY A 39 -2.26 -8.27 11.80
N TRP A 40 -2.23 -8.34 13.14
CA TRP A 40 -1.11 -8.95 13.87
C TRP A 40 -1.02 -10.45 13.62
N LYS A 41 -2.16 -11.17 13.52
CA LYS A 41 -2.17 -12.61 13.22
C LYS A 41 -1.63 -12.91 11.80
N VAL A 42 -1.96 -12.10 10.80
CA VAL A 42 -1.37 -12.23 9.46
C VAL A 42 0.15 -12.05 9.52
N LEU A 43 0.63 -11.05 10.27
CA LEU A 43 2.07 -10.80 10.41
C LEU A 43 2.79 -11.92 11.18
N GLU A 44 2.17 -12.51 12.19
CA GLU A 44 2.68 -13.71 12.86
C GLU A 44 2.93 -14.82 11.83
N GLY A 45 1.92 -15.11 11.01
CA GLY A 45 2.03 -16.10 9.95
C GLY A 45 3.10 -15.76 8.90
N MET A 46 3.19 -14.50 8.51
CA MET A 46 4.20 -14.02 7.54
C MET A 46 5.62 -14.11 8.10
N ILE A 47 5.84 -13.81 9.39
CA ILE A 47 7.13 -13.98 10.07
C ILE A 47 7.51 -15.45 10.11
N ALA A 48 6.58 -16.33 10.49
CA ALA A 48 6.80 -17.76 10.49
C ALA A 48 7.15 -18.29 9.10
N ALA A 49 6.39 -17.89 8.06
CA ALA A 49 6.69 -18.23 6.67
C ALA A 49 8.07 -17.71 6.22
N CYS A 50 8.45 -16.51 6.66
CA CYS A 50 9.76 -15.92 6.37
C CYS A 50 10.91 -16.79 6.90
N PHE A 51 10.81 -17.25 8.15
CA PHE A 51 11.78 -18.17 8.74
C PHE A 51 11.75 -19.54 8.06
N ALA A 52 10.56 -20.07 7.76
CA ALA A 52 10.39 -21.37 7.11
C ALA A 52 11.03 -21.42 5.72
N VAL A 53 10.85 -20.36 4.92
CA VAL A 53 11.53 -20.18 3.63
C VAL A 53 13.05 -20.07 3.79
N GLY A 54 13.51 -19.53 4.92
CA GLY A 54 14.92 -19.47 5.32
C GLY A 54 15.51 -20.82 5.80
N GLY A 55 14.69 -21.89 5.85
CA GLY A 55 15.13 -23.25 6.22
C GLY A 55 14.67 -23.73 7.58
N TRP A 56 13.89 -22.95 8.33
CA TRP A 56 13.36 -23.34 9.64
C TRP A 56 12.03 -24.09 9.46
N GLU A 57 12.10 -25.35 9.02
CA GLU A 57 10.95 -26.16 8.61
C GLU A 57 9.79 -26.20 9.62
N GLY A 58 10.08 -26.18 10.93
CA GLY A 58 9.07 -26.19 12.00
C GLY A 58 8.15 -24.96 11.99
N GLU A 59 8.57 -23.85 11.39
CA GLU A 59 7.77 -22.62 11.34
C GLU A 59 6.60 -22.70 10.34
N TRP A 60 6.61 -23.65 9.39
CA TRP A 60 5.50 -23.86 8.47
C TRP A 60 4.18 -24.14 9.18
N GLN A 61 4.18 -24.89 10.27
CA GLN A 61 2.96 -25.18 11.01
C GLN A 61 2.34 -23.92 11.60
N LYS A 62 3.15 -23.00 12.09
CA LYS A 62 2.69 -21.71 12.61
C LYS A 62 2.11 -20.83 11.48
N ALA A 63 2.77 -20.78 10.32
CA ALA A 63 2.28 -20.05 9.16
C ALA A 63 0.92 -20.58 8.68
N ILE A 64 0.75 -21.92 8.60
CA ILE A 64 -0.49 -22.55 8.19
C ILE A 64 -1.60 -22.29 9.21
N ALA A 65 -1.31 -22.41 10.51
CA ALA A 65 -2.28 -22.14 11.57
C ALA A 65 -2.74 -20.68 11.55
N ALA A 66 -1.82 -19.74 11.44
CA ALA A 66 -2.14 -18.31 11.35
C ALA A 66 -3.00 -17.99 10.13
N TYR A 67 -2.69 -18.58 8.96
CA TYR A 67 -3.52 -18.39 7.77
C TYR A 67 -4.94 -18.95 7.97
N ALA A 68 -5.09 -20.12 8.59
CA ALA A 68 -6.40 -20.72 8.84
C ALA A 68 -7.33 -19.80 9.67
N GLU A 69 -6.75 -19.04 10.62
CA GLU A 69 -7.50 -18.09 11.44
C GLU A 69 -7.92 -16.83 10.67
N VAL A 70 -7.13 -16.38 9.70
CA VAL A 70 -7.36 -15.08 9.00
C VAL A 70 -7.99 -15.22 7.62
N ARG A 71 -8.06 -16.42 7.05
CA ARG A 71 -8.53 -16.63 5.66
C ARG A 71 -9.92 -16.07 5.38
N ASN A 72 -10.81 -16.09 6.39
CA ASN A 72 -12.20 -15.65 6.28
C ASN A 72 -12.44 -14.28 6.93
N GLN A 73 -11.40 -13.60 7.40
CA GLN A 73 -11.54 -12.27 8.00
C GLN A 73 -11.88 -11.23 6.92
N PRO A 74 -12.62 -10.16 7.28
CA PRO A 74 -12.93 -9.09 6.35
C PRO A 74 -11.64 -8.46 5.79
N SER A 75 -11.77 -7.73 4.69
CA SER A 75 -10.66 -6.98 4.10
C SER A 75 -10.13 -5.94 5.09
N GLY A 76 -8.81 -5.84 5.16
CA GLY A 76 -8.09 -4.79 5.87
C GLY A 76 -7.49 -3.76 4.92
N ASP A 77 -6.48 -3.06 5.38
CA ASP A 77 -5.69 -2.17 4.53
C ASP A 77 -4.92 -2.96 3.44
N CYS A 78 -4.31 -2.23 2.49
CA CYS A 78 -3.65 -2.84 1.35
C CYS A 78 -2.43 -3.70 1.75
N LYS A 79 -1.68 -3.34 2.80
CA LYS A 79 -0.57 -4.15 3.31
C LYS A 79 -1.08 -5.44 3.95
N TYR A 80 -2.18 -5.36 4.71
CA TYR A 80 -2.85 -6.54 5.26
C TYR A 80 -3.30 -7.49 4.15
N MET A 81 -3.96 -6.96 3.12
CA MET A 81 -4.44 -7.76 1.99
C MET A 81 -3.30 -8.42 1.22
N ALA A 82 -2.20 -7.68 0.98
CA ALA A 82 -1.01 -8.22 0.33
C ALA A 82 -0.35 -9.31 1.17
N ALA A 83 -0.18 -9.07 2.48
CA ALA A 83 0.37 -10.06 3.42
C ALA A 83 -0.48 -11.33 3.46
N ARG A 84 -1.80 -11.19 3.59
CA ARG A 84 -2.73 -12.32 3.62
C ARG A 84 -2.70 -13.13 2.32
N ARG A 85 -2.64 -12.46 1.16
CA ARG A 85 -2.50 -13.13 -0.14
C ARG A 85 -1.20 -13.90 -0.25
N THR A 86 -0.08 -13.28 0.11
CA THR A 86 1.23 -13.94 0.10
C THR A 86 1.26 -15.13 1.05
N LEU A 87 0.71 -14.98 2.26
CA LEU A 87 0.63 -16.07 3.24
C LEU A 87 -0.23 -17.22 2.72
N LYS A 88 -1.35 -16.93 2.05
CA LYS A 88 -2.17 -17.91 1.35
C LYS A 88 -1.35 -18.70 0.34
N GLU A 89 -0.72 -18.02 -0.61
CA GLU A 89 0.05 -18.65 -1.68
C GLU A 89 1.17 -19.55 -1.14
N LEU A 90 1.90 -19.08 -0.12
CA LEU A 90 2.97 -19.83 0.51
C LEU A 90 2.46 -21.10 1.23
N THR A 91 1.36 -20.98 1.98
CA THR A 91 0.79 -22.10 2.74
C THR A 91 0.11 -23.12 1.84
N GLU A 92 -0.59 -22.69 0.78
CA GLU A 92 -1.17 -23.56 -0.23
C GLU A 92 -0.08 -24.31 -1.00
N PHE A 93 0.98 -23.61 -1.44
CA PHE A 93 2.12 -24.25 -2.08
C PHE A 93 2.76 -25.31 -1.17
N ARG A 94 3.01 -24.96 0.10
CA ARG A 94 3.60 -25.91 1.07
C ARG A 94 2.71 -27.12 1.30
N SER A 95 1.40 -26.94 1.36
CA SER A 95 0.43 -28.03 1.53
C SER A 95 0.43 -28.98 0.32
N ALA A 96 0.47 -28.42 -0.90
CA ALA A 96 0.53 -29.18 -2.14
C ALA A 96 1.90 -29.85 -2.34
N HIS A 97 2.97 -29.25 -1.83
CA HIS A 97 4.35 -29.71 -2.02
C HIS A 97 5.11 -29.80 -0.68
N PRO A 98 4.81 -30.79 0.19
CA PRO A 98 5.37 -30.88 1.55
C PRO A 98 6.90 -30.93 1.64
N LYS A 99 7.56 -31.40 0.59
CA LYS A 99 9.03 -31.43 0.45
C LYS A 99 9.57 -30.38 -0.53
N GLY A 100 8.68 -29.53 -1.06
CA GLY A 100 9.04 -28.49 -2.02
C GLY A 100 9.87 -27.38 -1.36
N ARG A 101 10.85 -26.87 -2.11
CA ARG A 101 11.64 -25.71 -1.68
C ARG A 101 11.09 -24.45 -2.34
N ILE A 102 10.82 -23.43 -1.53
CA ILE A 102 10.39 -22.12 -2.01
C ILE A 102 11.62 -21.23 -2.15
N ARG A 103 11.77 -20.63 -3.34
CA ARG A 103 12.78 -19.59 -3.58
C ARG A 103 12.06 -18.27 -3.82
N VAL A 104 12.22 -17.33 -2.93
CA VAL A 104 11.71 -15.97 -3.11
C VAL A 104 12.68 -15.19 -3.97
N ARG A 105 12.20 -14.70 -5.12
CA ARG A 105 12.95 -13.78 -5.98
C ARG A 105 12.36 -12.38 -5.85
N PRO A 106 13.18 -11.31 -5.83
CA PRO A 106 12.67 -9.96 -5.98
C PRO A 106 11.88 -9.86 -7.29
N ALA A 107 10.67 -9.32 -7.25
CA ALA A 107 9.96 -8.97 -8.48
C ALA A 107 10.67 -7.80 -9.16
N ALA A 108 10.92 -7.90 -10.45
CA ALA A 108 11.40 -6.77 -11.22
C ALA A 108 10.34 -5.65 -11.18
N GLY A 109 10.74 -4.45 -10.72
CA GLY A 109 9.83 -3.31 -10.58
C GLY A 109 9.06 -3.23 -9.25
N GLY A 110 9.19 -4.23 -8.37
CA GLY A 110 8.54 -4.28 -7.06
C GLY A 110 7.01 -4.19 -7.13
N THR A 111 6.31 -5.21 -6.72
CA THR A 111 4.85 -5.09 -6.54
C THR A 111 4.63 -4.34 -5.23
N GLN A 112 4.18 -3.10 -5.30
CA GLN A 112 3.79 -2.36 -4.10
C GLN A 112 2.59 -3.05 -3.45
N ALA A 113 2.63 -3.20 -2.13
CA ALA A 113 1.50 -3.75 -1.36
C ALA A 113 0.25 -2.88 -1.51
N CYS A 114 0.47 -1.58 -1.60
CA CYS A 114 -0.53 -0.55 -1.81
C CYS A 114 -0.26 0.10 -3.18
N PRO A 115 -0.88 -0.39 -4.25
CA PRO A 115 -0.68 0.20 -5.56
C PRO A 115 -1.19 1.64 -5.56
N SER A 116 -0.40 2.51 -6.18
CA SER A 116 -0.85 3.88 -6.43
C SER A 116 -1.74 3.89 -7.67
N ASP A 117 -2.89 4.53 -7.56
CA ASP A 117 -3.88 4.60 -8.65
C ASP A 117 -4.72 5.87 -8.53
N ILE A 118 -5.27 6.32 -9.66
CA ILE A 118 -6.24 7.41 -9.74
C ILE A 118 -7.62 6.78 -9.90
N THR A 119 -8.55 7.16 -9.02
CA THR A 119 -9.91 6.62 -9.04
C THR A 119 -10.93 7.61 -9.59
N ASP A 120 -10.69 8.92 -9.41
CA ASP A 120 -11.65 9.93 -9.83
C ASP A 120 -11.01 11.32 -9.98
N VAL A 121 -11.61 12.17 -10.84
CA VAL A 121 -11.25 13.57 -11.04
C VAL A 121 -12.53 14.39 -11.07
N SER A 122 -12.57 15.51 -10.35
CA SER A 122 -13.78 16.34 -10.16
C SER A 122 -14.40 16.86 -11.45
N THR A 123 -13.58 17.14 -12.44
CA THR A 123 -14.02 17.65 -13.75
C THR A 123 -12.98 17.33 -14.82
N ARG A 124 -13.44 17.28 -16.06
CA ARG A 124 -12.56 17.19 -17.24
C ARG A 124 -12.44 18.51 -18.01
N GLN A 125 -13.07 19.59 -17.48
CA GLN A 125 -12.97 20.93 -18.05
C GLN A 125 -12.87 21.96 -16.92
N ALA A 126 -11.96 22.92 -17.01
CA ALA A 126 -11.77 23.94 -16.01
C ALA A 126 -11.15 25.22 -16.62
N ALA A 127 -11.49 26.37 -16.06
CA ALA A 127 -10.82 27.64 -16.37
C ALA A 127 -9.55 27.80 -15.53
N HIS A 128 -8.69 28.75 -15.92
CA HIS A 128 -7.57 29.17 -15.07
C HIS A 128 -8.06 29.64 -13.69
N GLY A 129 -7.35 29.30 -12.64
CA GLY A 129 -7.74 29.62 -11.27
C GLY A 129 -8.86 28.76 -10.68
N ALA A 130 -9.49 27.89 -11.49
CA ALA A 130 -10.50 26.97 -10.98
C ALA A 130 -9.87 25.92 -10.03
N ILE A 131 -10.66 25.50 -9.05
CA ILE A 131 -10.26 24.45 -8.11
C ILE A 131 -10.68 23.10 -8.67
N VAL A 132 -9.72 22.19 -8.80
CA VAL A 132 -9.91 20.81 -9.26
C VAL A 132 -9.42 19.87 -8.15
N TRP A 133 -10.08 18.74 -7.99
CA TRP A 133 -9.57 17.68 -7.13
C TRP A 133 -9.41 16.36 -7.90
N VAL A 134 -8.44 15.57 -7.42
CA VAL A 134 -8.17 14.20 -7.86
C VAL A 134 -8.24 13.29 -6.64
N LYS A 135 -8.89 12.15 -6.77
CA LYS A 135 -8.94 11.07 -5.76
C LYS A 135 -8.18 9.85 -6.24
N GLY A 136 -7.61 9.13 -5.28
CA GLY A 136 -6.88 7.91 -5.59
C GLY A 136 -6.16 7.36 -4.38
N THR A 137 -5.15 6.57 -4.64
CA THR A 137 -4.25 6.00 -3.62
C THR A 137 -2.81 6.36 -3.99
N TRP A 138 -2.07 6.94 -3.06
CA TRP A 138 -0.64 7.24 -3.22
C TRP A 138 0.09 7.30 -1.87
N PRO A 139 1.44 7.07 -1.86
CA PRO A 139 2.16 6.79 -0.62
C PRO A 139 2.49 8.02 0.24
N SER A 140 2.44 9.23 -0.32
CA SER A 140 2.87 10.45 0.36
C SER A 140 2.22 11.67 -0.28
N GLU A 141 2.44 12.85 0.28
CA GLU A 141 2.03 14.10 -0.36
C GLU A 141 2.47 14.18 -1.82
N VAL A 142 1.58 14.67 -2.66
CA VAL A 142 1.83 14.81 -4.08
C VAL A 142 2.02 16.26 -4.47
N ARG A 143 2.86 16.48 -5.48
CA ARG A 143 2.86 17.68 -6.32
C ARG A 143 2.00 17.41 -7.54
N VAL A 144 1.27 18.40 -7.98
CA VAL A 144 0.38 18.31 -9.14
C VAL A 144 0.93 19.16 -10.27
N TYR A 145 0.91 18.60 -11.47
CA TYR A 145 1.32 19.30 -12.69
C TYR A 145 0.17 19.23 -13.71
N VAL A 146 -0.13 20.37 -14.34
CA VAL A 146 -1.12 20.47 -15.40
C VAL A 146 -0.40 20.96 -16.65
N GLY A 147 -0.38 20.14 -17.70
CA GLY A 147 0.38 20.48 -18.91
C GLY A 147 1.88 20.72 -18.65
N GLY A 148 2.45 20.14 -17.61
CA GLY A 148 3.85 20.32 -17.20
C GLY A 148 4.09 21.53 -16.28
N VAL A 149 3.11 22.37 -16.04
CA VAL A 149 3.19 23.51 -15.10
C VAL A 149 2.76 23.06 -13.71
N GLU A 150 3.56 23.35 -12.68
CA GLU A 150 3.23 22.99 -11.30
C GLU A 150 2.00 23.76 -10.80
N ALA A 151 1.02 23.05 -10.28
CA ALA A 151 -0.23 23.62 -9.77
C ALA A 151 0.01 24.42 -8.48
N ARG A 152 -0.87 25.38 -8.22
CA ARG A 152 -0.84 26.22 -7.03
C ARG A 152 -1.86 25.74 -5.99
N LYS A 153 -1.71 26.21 -4.74
CA LYS A 153 -2.65 25.93 -3.63
C LYS A 153 -2.97 24.44 -3.51
N VAL A 154 -1.93 23.60 -3.64
CA VAL A 154 -2.08 22.15 -3.52
C VAL A 154 -2.37 21.78 -2.06
N HIS A 155 -3.49 21.11 -1.84
CA HIS A 155 -3.90 20.60 -0.52
C HIS A 155 -4.09 19.09 -0.59
N ASN A 156 -3.32 18.35 0.21
CA ASN A 156 -3.38 16.90 0.30
C ASN A 156 -4.26 16.49 1.50
N GLU A 157 -5.28 15.69 1.25
CA GLU A 157 -6.16 15.11 2.26
C GLU A 157 -6.03 13.59 2.24
N TYR A 158 -5.91 12.99 3.39
CA TYR A 158 -5.89 11.54 3.56
C TYR A 158 -7.05 11.12 4.45
N THR A 159 -7.76 10.07 4.04
CA THR A 159 -8.82 9.49 4.83
C THR A 159 -8.51 8.02 5.09
N THR A 160 -8.73 7.60 6.33
CA THR A 160 -8.57 6.20 6.76
C THR A 160 -9.89 5.43 6.74
N ASP A 161 -10.97 6.05 6.26
CA ASP A 161 -12.35 5.52 6.37
C ASP A 161 -12.63 4.31 5.49
N THR A 162 -11.68 3.91 4.63
CA THR A 162 -11.83 2.70 3.83
C THR A 162 -10.94 1.58 4.36
N PRO A 163 -11.49 0.39 4.60
CA PRO A 163 -10.77 -0.74 5.20
C PRO A 163 -9.58 -1.25 4.37
N CYS A 164 -9.43 -0.84 3.12
CA CYS A 164 -8.43 -1.43 2.23
C CYS A 164 -7.30 -0.50 1.78
N CYS A 165 -7.44 0.81 1.88
CA CYS A 165 -6.46 1.72 1.27
C CYS A 165 -6.52 3.10 1.91
N TYR A 166 -5.41 3.82 1.92
CA TYR A 166 -5.44 5.25 2.17
C TYR A 166 -6.08 5.91 0.95
N LEU A 167 -7.37 6.29 1.06
CA LEU A 167 -7.96 7.20 0.09
C LEU A 167 -7.30 8.55 0.29
N ALA A 168 -6.61 8.99 -0.73
CA ALA A 168 -6.04 10.31 -0.79
C ALA A 168 -6.88 11.16 -1.74
N ARG A 169 -7.04 12.41 -1.38
CA ARG A 169 -7.59 13.43 -2.25
C ARG A 169 -6.60 14.59 -2.29
N VAL A 170 -6.28 15.04 -3.48
CA VAL A 170 -5.53 16.27 -3.67
C VAL A 170 -6.42 17.29 -4.36
N THR A 171 -6.46 18.49 -3.78
CA THR A 171 -7.16 19.65 -4.35
C THR A 171 -6.11 20.66 -4.79
N PHE A 172 -6.28 21.28 -5.96
CA PHE A 172 -5.33 22.23 -6.50
C PHE A 172 -6.02 23.31 -7.36
N GLU A 173 -5.36 24.44 -7.53
CA GLU A 173 -5.77 25.52 -8.42
C GLU A 173 -5.09 25.35 -9.78
N VAL A 174 -5.86 25.43 -10.87
CA VAL A 174 -5.34 25.38 -12.24
C VAL A 174 -4.41 26.58 -12.47
N PRO A 175 -3.14 26.37 -12.85
CA PRO A 175 -2.20 27.47 -13.03
C PRO A 175 -2.63 28.43 -14.14
N PRO A 176 -2.42 29.74 -13.98
CA PRO A 176 -2.76 30.72 -15.02
C PRO A 176 -1.88 30.62 -16.26
N ASP A 177 -0.68 30.04 -16.11
CA ASP A 177 0.33 29.96 -17.17
C ASP A 177 0.18 28.69 -18.04
N VAL A 178 -0.82 27.85 -17.76
CA VAL A 178 -1.11 26.65 -18.57
C VAL A 178 -1.80 27.08 -19.86
N PRO A 179 -1.33 26.68 -21.04
CA PRO A 179 -2.03 26.97 -22.28
C PRO A 179 -3.45 26.35 -22.31
N THR A 180 -4.40 27.00 -22.97
CA THR A 180 -5.75 26.48 -23.20
C THR A 180 -5.75 25.16 -23.99
N GLY A 181 -6.88 24.44 -23.96
CA GLY A 181 -7.06 23.11 -24.58
C GLY A 181 -6.68 21.94 -23.66
N ALA A 182 -6.69 20.74 -24.20
CA ALA A 182 -6.44 19.52 -23.45
C ALA A 182 -5.02 19.48 -22.87
N ARG A 183 -4.93 19.32 -21.55
CA ARG A 183 -3.67 19.28 -20.79
C ARG A 183 -3.68 18.12 -19.83
N ARG A 184 -2.58 17.38 -19.79
CA ARG A 184 -2.42 16.24 -18.91
C ARG A 184 -2.27 16.67 -17.46
N ILE A 185 -2.99 15.99 -16.55
CA ILE A 185 -2.80 16.13 -15.10
C ILE A 185 -1.86 15.01 -14.65
N VAL A 186 -0.74 15.37 -14.02
CA VAL A 186 0.24 14.42 -13.49
C VAL A 186 0.48 14.69 -12.01
N LEU A 187 0.35 13.65 -11.19
CA LEU A 187 0.66 13.69 -9.76
C LEU A 187 2.02 13.03 -9.52
N LYS A 188 2.90 13.69 -8.76
CA LYS A 188 4.22 13.16 -8.38
C LYS A 188 4.31 12.99 -6.87
N ALA A 189 4.48 11.74 -6.41
CA ALA A 189 4.66 11.34 -5.02
C ALA A 189 6.02 10.64 -4.85
N GLY A 190 7.06 11.40 -4.52
CA GLY A 190 8.42 10.87 -4.50
C GLY A 190 8.86 10.35 -5.87
N ALA A 191 9.15 9.05 -5.98
CA ALA A 191 9.49 8.38 -7.24
C ALA A 191 8.28 7.89 -8.05
N VAL A 192 7.06 8.04 -7.51
CA VAL A 192 5.82 7.59 -8.16
C VAL A 192 5.25 8.73 -8.98
N GLU A 193 4.93 8.45 -10.25
CA GLU A 193 4.23 9.38 -11.14
C GLU A 193 2.90 8.74 -11.56
N LEU A 194 1.81 9.47 -11.38
CA LEU A 194 0.45 9.03 -11.68
C LEU A 194 -0.18 9.97 -12.70
N ASP A 195 -0.71 9.40 -13.75
CA ASP A 195 -1.46 10.10 -14.79
C ASP A 195 -2.95 10.14 -14.44
N ALA A 196 -3.48 11.32 -14.17
CA ALA A 196 -4.90 11.52 -13.90
C ALA A 196 -5.73 11.81 -15.17
N GLY A 197 -5.10 11.69 -16.35
CA GLY A 197 -5.73 11.95 -17.64
C GLY A 197 -5.72 13.43 -18.03
N GLU A 198 -6.56 13.78 -18.99
CA GLU A 198 -6.61 15.13 -19.57
C GLU A 198 -7.64 16.02 -18.89
N LEU A 199 -7.30 17.31 -18.79
CA LEU A 199 -8.17 18.41 -18.38
C LEU A 199 -8.19 19.44 -19.53
N ASP A 200 -9.36 19.77 -20.03
CA ASP A 200 -9.53 20.79 -21.04
C ASP A 200 -9.56 22.17 -20.37
N ILE A 201 -8.53 22.98 -20.63
CA ILE A 201 -8.39 24.32 -20.05
C ILE A 201 -9.11 25.31 -20.93
N THR A 202 -10.13 25.94 -20.34
CA THR A 202 -10.89 27.03 -20.99
C THR A 202 -10.32 28.40 -20.65
N GLY A 203 -10.44 29.34 -21.56
CA GLY A 203 -9.99 30.73 -21.40
C GLY A 203 -10.89 31.56 -20.49
#